data_deb180a9aa076c620e36896dbaed9e85
#
_entry.id   deb180a9aa076c620e36896dbaed9e85
#
_cell.length_a   1.000
_cell.length_b   1.000
_cell.length_c   1.000
_cell.angle_alpha   90.00
_cell.angle_beta   90.00
_cell.angle_gamma   90.00
#
_symmetry.space_group_name_H-M   'P 1'
#
loop_
_entity.id
_entity.type
_entity.pdbx_description
1 polymer ?
#
loop_
_entity_poly.entity_id
_entity_poly.type
_entity_poly.pdbx_seq_one_letter_code
_entity_poly.pdbx_strand_id
1 'polypeptide(L)'
;MSEDAAGADRDPQPKEIGPKRIGRGLFLATVVGGASSLLWGKSVWGHLSAATSSLPLVPHGGWRIYTVAGTMPTFDPATWRLEIDGLVEQPLSLSYADLRSLPRATQISTFHCVTGWTVVNVHWAGVRLADVFAHARPLFQAQALEFVSAERPYSDSLTLKQAMLHDVMLAYEMDGKPLRREHGAPVRLVIPEMYGYKNVKWLNRITLGEQAEDGYWELLGYDRDAWVGRSNGYKS
;
A
#
# COMPACT_ATOMS: atom_id res chain seq x y z
N MET A 1 20.85 2.52 -73.16
CA MET A 1 21.66 1.31 -72.87
C MET A 1 21.99 1.38 -71.41
N SER A 2 21.58 0.32 -70.65
CA SER A 2 21.86 -0.02 -69.27
C SER A 2 21.04 0.82 -68.21
N GLU A 3 19.98 0.42 -67.84
CA GLU A 3 19.34 -0.42 -66.79
C GLU A 3 20.17 -0.56 -65.52
N ASP A 4 19.67 0.05 -64.46
CA ASP A 4 20.14 -0.22 -63.14
C ASP A 4 18.96 -0.59 -62.20
N ALA A 5 19.09 -1.76 -61.61
CA ALA A 5 18.13 -2.43 -60.78
C ALA A 5 18.10 -1.85 -59.36
N ALA A 6 16.91 -1.55 -58.89
CA ALA A 6 16.63 -1.19 -57.51
C ALA A 6 16.76 -2.42 -56.57
N GLY A 7 17.68 -2.37 -55.63
CA GLY A 7 17.76 -3.29 -54.48
C GLY A 7 16.80 -2.88 -53.38
N ALA A 8 15.72 -3.67 -53.18
CA ALA A 8 14.81 -3.48 -52.09
C ALA A 8 15.41 -4.08 -50.81
N ASP A 9 15.69 -3.22 -49.87
CA ASP A 9 16.04 -3.56 -48.46
C ASP A 9 14.81 -4.15 -47.79
N ARG A 10 14.89 -5.43 -47.37
CA ARG A 10 13.84 -6.14 -46.64
C ARG A 10 14.17 -6.08 -45.17
N ASP A 11 13.40 -5.30 -44.45
CA ASP A 11 13.34 -5.24 -43.01
C ASP A 11 13.08 -6.66 -42.40
N PRO A 12 13.87 -7.12 -41.43
CA PRO A 12 13.68 -8.44 -40.84
C PRO A 12 12.45 -8.47 -39.94
N GLN A 13 11.49 -9.32 -40.27
CA GLN A 13 10.29 -9.60 -39.50
C GLN A 13 10.65 -10.16 -38.10
N PRO A 14 9.95 -9.73 -37.03
CA PRO A 14 10.19 -10.24 -35.69
C PRO A 14 9.75 -11.72 -35.58
N LYS A 15 10.64 -12.56 -35.07
CA LYS A 15 10.37 -13.98 -34.80
C LYS A 15 9.30 -14.11 -33.71
N GLU A 16 8.17 -14.69 -34.03
CA GLU A 16 7.17 -15.14 -33.07
C GLU A 16 7.76 -16.20 -32.13
N ILE A 17 7.82 -15.88 -30.83
CA ILE A 17 8.19 -16.84 -29.79
C ILE A 17 6.92 -17.59 -29.40
N GLY A 18 6.71 -18.78 -29.99
CA GLY A 18 5.63 -19.65 -29.61
C GLY A 18 5.72 -20.11 -28.12
N PRO A 19 4.58 -20.48 -27.50
CA PRO A 19 4.55 -20.83 -26.07
C PRO A 19 5.42 -22.05 -25.79
N LYS A 20 6.39 -21.91 -24.89
CA LYS A 20 7.22 -23.02 -24.40
C LYS A 20 6.33 -24.05 -23.69
N ARG A 21 6.27 -25.27 -24.21
CA ARG A 21 5.59 -26.40 -23.56
C ARG A 21 6.29 -26.72 -22.25
N ILE A 22 5.58 -26.45 -21.15
CA ILE A 22 6.02 -26.85 -19.81
C ILE A 22 5.94 -28.36 -19.71
N GLY A 23 7.07 -29.03 -19.48
CA GLY A 23 7.14 -30.49 -19.42
C GLY A 23 6.32 -31.04 -18.24
N ARG A 24 5.70 -32.23 -18.46
CA ARG A 24 4.88 -32.95 -17.46
C ARG A 24 5.55 -33.11 -16.09
N GLY A 25 6.88 -33.22 -16.06
CA GLY A 25 7.65 -33.32 -14.81
C GLY A 25 7.64 -32.07 -13.96
N LEU A 26 7.63 -30.85 -14.57
CA LEU A 26 7.55 -29.60 -13.83
C LEU A 26 6.15 -29.39 -13.26
N PHE A 27 5.11 -29.78 -13.99
CA PHE A 27 3.73 -29.70 -13.52
C PHE A 27 3.48 -30.60 -12.30
N LEU A 28 3.99 -31.84 -12.34
CA LEU A 28 3.87 -32.80 -11.21
C LEU A 28 4.66 -32.31 -9.98
N ALA A 29 5.85 -31.72 -10.16
CA ALA A 29 6.61 -31.14 -9.05
C ALA A 29 5.89 -29.97 -8.38
N THR A 30 5.16 -29.15 -9.16
CA THR A 30 4.37 -28.02 -8.63
C THR A 30 3.11 -28.51 -7.87
N VAL A 31 2.47 -29.58 -8.34
CA VAL A 31 1.28 -30.15 -7.68
C VAL A 31 1.65 -30.88 -6.39
N VAL A 32 2.75 -31.65 -6.36
CA VAL A 32 3.22 -32.34 -5.15
C VAL A 32 3.77 -31.33 -4.13
N GLY A 33 4.50 -30.29 -4.57
CA GLY A 33 4.96 -29.22 -3.69
C GLY A 33 3.81 -28.38 -3.11
N GLY A 34 2.75 -28.15 -3.90
CA GLY A 34 1.55 -27.44 -3.45
C GLY A 34 0.70 -28.22 -2.45
N ALA A 35 0.55 -29.54 -2.62
CA ALA A 35 -0.26 -30.37 -1.73
C ALA A 35 0.39 -30.58 -0.35
N SER A 36 1.72 -30.65 -0.27
CA SER A 36 2.44 -30.76 1.01
C SER A 36 2.41 -29.45 1.83
N SER A 37 2.29 -28.27 1.18
CA SER A 37 2.21 -27.01 1.88
C SER A 37 0.88 -26.79 2.63
N LEU A 38 -0.20 -27.46 2.23
CA LEU A 38 -1.51 -27.38 2.89
C LEU A 38 -1.57 -28.07 4.25
N LEU A 39 -0.72 -29.08 4.46
CA LEU A 39 -0.70 -29.87 5.71
C LEU A 39 0.25 -29.31 6.79
N TRP A 40 1.23 -28.49 6.42
CA TRP A 40 2.28 -27.98 7.32
C TRP A 40 2.38 -26.45 7.32
N GLY A 41 1.52 -25.77 6.58
CA GLY A 41 1.65 -24.34 6.25
C GLY A 41 1.67 -23.36 7.44
N LYS A 42 0.94 -23.63 8.51
CA LYS A 42 0.83 -22.66 9.62
C LYS A 42 2.05 -22.61 10.54
N SER A 43 2.74 -23.72 10.76
CA SER A 43 3.89 -23.78 11.67
C SER A 43 5.23 -23.47 10.98
N VAL A 44 5.39 -23.91 9.73
CA VAL A 44 6.63 -23.71 8.97
C VAL A 44 6.76 -22.27 8.46
N TRP A 45 5.64 -21.61 8.13
CA TRP A 45 5.64 -20.24 7.60
C TRP A 45 6.08 -19.20 8.63
N GLY A 46 5.67 -19.37 9.89
CA GLY A 46 6.11 -18.49 11.00
C GLY A 46 7.61 -18.59 11.29
N HIS A 47 8.18 -19.78 11.19
CA HIS A 47 9.63 -19.99 11.40
C HIS A 47 10.49 -19.58 10.18
N LEU A 48 9.97 -19.74 8.97
CA LEU A 48 10.66 -19.31 7.75
C LEU A 48 10.70 -17.79 7.61
N SER A 49 9.64 -17.08 7.98
CA SER A 49 9.63 -15.59 7.95
C SER A 49 10.60 -14.99 8.97
N ALA A 50 10.76 -15.61 10.15
CA ALA A 50 11.74 -15.21 11.14
C ALA A 50 13.19 -15.53 10.71
N ALA A 51 13.41 -16.66 10.02
CA ALA A 51 14.74 -17.05 9.54
C ALA A 51 15.19 -16.26 8.31
N THR A 52 14.26 -15.85 7.43
CA THR A 52 14.60 -15.05 6.23
C THR A 52 14.89 -13.59 6.54
N SER A 53 14.41 -13.06 7.68
CA SER A 53 14.72 -11.68 8.12
C SER A 53 16.21 -11.48 8.48
N SER A 54 16.95 -12.56 8.70
CA SER A 54 18.39 -12.55 9.04
C SER A 54 19.31 -12.88 7.88
N LEU A 55 18.81 -13.16 6.67
CA LEU A 55 19.64 -13.44 5.50
C LEU A 55 20.11 -12.13 4.83
N PRO A 56 21.41 -12.00 4.48
CA PRO A 56 21.96 -10.76 3.91
C PRO A 56 21.43 -10.40 2.51
N LEU A 57 20.63 -11.27 1.88
CA LEU A 57 19.99 -11.07 0.58
C LEU A 57 18.57 -10.50 0.68
N VAL A 58 18.01 -10.35 1.89
CA VAL A 58 16.70 -9.70 2.11
C VAL A 58 16.96 -8.26 2.51
N PRO A 59 16.30 -7.26 1.88
CA PRO A 59 16.44 -5.87 2.28
C PRO A 59 16.20 -5.73 3.78
N HIS A 60 17.05 -4.94 4.48
CA HIS A 60 17.02 -4.76 5.92
C HIS A 60 15.58 -4.50 6.40
N GLY A 61 15.07 -5.35 7.31
CA GLY A 61 13.76 -5.20 7.92
C GLY A 61 12.59 -5.95 7.28
N GLY A 62 12.83 -6.81 6.27
CA GLY A 62 11.77 -7.63 5.67
C GLY A 62 10.78 -6.88 4.77
N TRP A 63 10.95 -5.57 4.57
CA TRP A 63 10.07 -4.76 3.73
C TRP A 63 10.23 -5.09 2.24
N ARG A 64 9.09 -5.22 1.56
CA ARG A 64 9.00 -5.23 0.10
C ARG A 64 8.27 -3.97 -0.34
N ILE A 65 8.87 -3.21 -1.23
CA ILE A 65 8.34 -1.91 -1.64
C ILE A 65 7.61 -2.07 -2.97
N TYR A 66 6.37 -1.60 -3.01
CA TYR A 66 5.53 -1.58 -4.20
C TYR A 66 5.17 -0.14 -4.55
N THR A 67 5.05 0.13 -5.85
CA THR A 67 4.57 1.38 -6.45
C THR A 67 3.71 1.04 -7.65
N VAL A 68 2.63 1.78 -7.86
CA VAL A 68 1.69 1.56 -8.98
C VAL A 68 1.99 2.49 -10.16
N ALA A 69 2.66 3.62 -9.91
CA ALA A 69 2.97 4.63 -10.92
C ALA A 69 4.37 4.48 -11.56
N GLY A 70 5.13 3.45 -11.17
CA GLY A 70 6.51 3.25 -11.67
C GLY A 70 7.55 4.22 -11.08
N THR A 71 7.14 5.38 -10.59
CA THR A 71 8.00 6.36 -9.92
C THR A 71 7.39 6.78 -8.60
N MET A 72 8.22 6.84 -7.55
CA MET A 72 7.75 7.29 -6.24
C MET A 72 7.63 8.82 -6.20
N PRO A 73 6.60 9.37 -5.54
CA PRO A 73 6.49 10.80 -5.28
C PRO A 73 7.70 11.37 -4.54
N THR A 74 8.00 12.64 -4.78
CA THR A 74 9.02 13.39 -4.04
C THR A 74 8.33 14.28 -3.02
N PHE A 75 9.00 14.52 -1.90
CA PHE A 75 8.54 15.41 -0.85
C PHE A 75 9.31 16.74 -0.91
N ASP A 76 8.54 17.83 -0.97
CA ASP A 76 9.04 19.19 -0.78
C ASP A 76 8.30 19.81 0.41
N PRO A 77 8.95 20.11 1.53
CA PRO A 77 8.29 20.65 2.73
C PRO A 77 7.68 22.05 2.51
N ALA A 78 8.15 22.81 1.53
CA ALA A 78 7.61 24.14 1.24
C ALA A 78 6.23 24.06 0.57
N THR A 79 6.02 23.08 -0.28
CA THR A 79 4.83 22.99 -1.12
C THR A 79 3.87 21.88 -0.72
N TRP A 80 4.33 20.87 0.00
CA TRP A 80 3.47 19.77 0.42
C TRP A 80 2.36 20.22 1.36
N ARG A 81 1.16 19.73 1.09
CA ARG A 81 -0.02 19.93 1.95
C ARG A 81 -0.78 18.63 2.10
N LEU A 82 -1.38 18.46 3.29
CA LEU A 82 -2.44 17.49 3.51
C LEU A 82 -3.77 18.23 3.47
N GLU A 83 -4.53 18.02 2.42
CA GLU A 83 -5.87 18.57 2.26
C GLU A 83 -6.89 17.64 2.93
N ILE A 84 -7.81 18.22 3.72
CA ILE A 84 -8.94 17.51 4.33
C ILE A 84 -10.20 18.27 3.98
N ASP A 85 -11.10 17.63 3.24
CA ASP A 85 -12.28 18.28 2.69
C ASP A 85 -13.49 17.31 2.60
N GLY A 86 -14.49 17.69 1.80
CA GLY A 86 -15.75 16.95 1.67
C GLY A 86 -16.73 17.31 2.81
N LEU A 87 -17.34 16.30 3.42
CA LEU A 87 -18.34 16.45 4.47
C LEU A 87 -17.71 16.79 5.83
N VAL A 88 -17.11 17.97 5.94
CA VAL A 88 -16.54 18.55 7.16
C VAL A 88 -17.06 19.95 7.40
N GLU A 89 -17.13 20.38 8.67
CA GLU A 89 -17.46 21.79 9.00
C GLU A 89 -16.30 22.72 8.68
N GLN A 90 -15.07 22.24 8.87
CA GLN A 90 -13.85 23.02 8.69
C GLN A 90 -12.87 22.29 7.76
N PRO A 91 -12.84 22.57 6.46
CA PRO A 91 -11.80 22.09 5.57
C PRO A 91 -10.42 22.57 6.06
N LEU A 92 -9.43 21.65 6.00
CA LEU A 92 -8.08 21.92 6.44
C LEU A 92 -7.09 21.77 5.28
N SER A 93 -6.07 22.64 5.28
CA SER A 93 -4.89 22.52 4.42
C SER A 93 -3.66 22.61 5.31
N LEU A 94 -3.16 21.46 5.75
CA LEU A 94 -2.08 21.37 6.71
C LEU A 94 -0.72 21.29 6.01
N SER A 95 0.19 22.19 6.36
CA SER A 95 1.61 22.00 6.03
C SER A 95 2.18 20.83 6.84
N TYR A 96 3.37 20.37 6.47
CA TYR A 96 4.07 19.34 7.26
C TYR A 96 4.37 19.81 8.69
N ALA A 97 4.64 21.10 8.89
CA ALA A 97 4.85 21.67 10.21
C ALA A 97 3.55 21.73 11.03
N ASP A 98 2.42 22.12 10.41
CA ASP A 98 1.11 22.13 11.08
C ASP A 98 0.72 20.71 11.54
N LEU A 99 0.88 19.71 10.67
CA LEU A 99 0.59 18.32 11.04
C LEU A 99 1.44 17.87 12.23
N ARG A 100 2.73 18.20 12.25
CA ARG A 100 3.64 17.85 13.35
C ARG A 100 3.39 18.63 14.64
N SER A 101 2.66 19.73 14.61
CA SER A 101 2.27 20.50 15.80
C SER A 101 1.07 19.88 16.53
N LEU A 102 0.32 18.99 15.89
CA LEU A 102 -0.77 18.26 16.51
C LEU A 102 -0.26 17.24 17.56
N PRO A 103 -1.13 16.74 18.46
CA PRO A 103 -0.71 15.80 19.50
C PRO A 103 0.02 14.59 18.92
N ARG A 104 1.30 14.43 19.31
CA ARG A 104 2.13 13.32 18.86
C ARG A 104 1.70 12.02 19.51
N ALA A 105 1.41 11.02 18.71
CA ALA A 105 1.11 9.65 19.14
C ALA A 105 2.23 8.69 18.67
N THR A 106 2.44 7.63 19.44
CA THR A 106 3.34 6.51 19.08
C THR A 106 2.62 5.19 19.23
N GLN A 107 3.02 4.21 18.43
CA GLN A 107 2.57 2.82 18.58
C GLN A 107 3.58 1.85 18.00
N ILE A 108 3.52 0.61 18.46
CA ILE A 108 4.24 -0.52 17.89
C ILE A 108 3.20 -1.45 17.30
N SER A 109 3.35 -1.80 16.03
CA SER A 109 2.42 -2.72 15.37
C SER A 109 3.11 -3.60 14.35
N THR A 110 2.43 -4.67 13.96
CA THR A 110 2.85 -5.53 12.86
C THR A 110 2.22 -5.02 11.56
N PHE A 111 3.01 -4.91 10.51
CA PHE A 111 2.51 -4.65 9.17
C PHE A 111 2.28 -5.96 8.43
N HIS A 112 1.10 -6.13 7.86
CA HIS A 112 0.70 -7.33 7.13
C HIS A 112 0.46 -7.01 5.65
N CYS A 113 1.19 -7.66 4.76
CA CYS A 113 0.90 -7.60 3.33
C CYS A 113 -0.03 -8.74 2.92
N VAL A 114 -1.03 -8.45 2.10
CA VAL A 114 -1.95 -9.46 1.56
C VAL A 114 -1.23 -10.57 0.77
N THR A 115 -0.04 -10.30 0.23
CA THR A 115 0.81 -11.28 -0.47
C THR A 115 1.58 -12.21 0.47
N GLY A 116 1.27 -12.22 1.77
CA GLY A 116 1.72 -13.23 2.74
C GLY A 116 3.01 -12.93 3.49
N TRP A 117 3.58 -11.72 3.40
CA TRP A 117 4.73 -11.32 4.23
C TRP A 117 4.31 -10.30 5.30
N THR A 118 5.06 -10.26 6.39
CA THR A 118 4.83 -9.37 7.52
C THR A 118 6.12 -8.71 7.99
N VAL A 119 5.99 -7.53 8.61
CA VAL A 119 7.07 -6.89 9.35
C VAL A 119 6.57 -6.64 10.77
N VAL A 120 7.20 -7.28 11.73
CA VAL A 120 6.83 -7.19 13.15
C VAL A 120 7.54 -6.02 13.84
N ASN A 121 6.96 -5.56 14.95
CA ASN A 121 7.56 -4.54 15.82
C ASN A 121 7.95 -3.25 15.11
N VAL A 122 7.13 -2.79 14.16
CA VAL A 122 7.35 -1.50 13.50
C VAL A 122 6.94 -0.39 14.48
N HIS A 123 7.87 0.51 14.78
CA HIS A 123 7.64 1.65 15.67
C HIS A 123 7.18 2.85 14.84
N TRP A 124 5.91 3.20 14.95
CA TRP A 124 5.33 4.35 14.27
C TRP A 124 5.24 5.55 15.21
N ALA A 125 5.46 6.75 14.67
CA ALA A 125 5.10 8.00 15.31
C ALA A 125 4.42 8.93 14.31
N GLY A 126 3.42 9.66 14.80
CA GLY A 126 2.57 10.50 13.96
C GLY A 126 1.48 11.16 14.77
N VAL A 127 0.30 11.33 14.16
CA VAL A 127 -0.90 11.92 14.77
C VAL A 127 -2.05 10.92 14.64
N ARG A 128 -2.86 10.75 15.68
CA ARG A 128 -4.09 9.96 15.56
C ARG A 128 -5.04 10.61 14.57
N LEU A 129 -5.70 9.81 13.74
CA LEU A 129 -6.64 10.35 12.78
C LEU A 129 -7.82 11.06 13.49
N ALA A 130 -8.22 10.55 14.65
CA ALA A 130 -9.22 11.18 15.50
C ALA A 130 -8.85 12.61 15.94
N ASP A 131 -7.56 12.87 16.24
CA ASP A 131 -7.09 14.21 16.62
C ASP A 131 -7.16 15.19 15.44
N VAL A 132 -6.85 14.71 14.23
CA VAL A 132 -6.99 15.51 13.00
C VAL A 132 -8.47 15.87 12.78
N PHE A 133 -9.37 14.90 12.96
CA PHE A 133 -10.81 15.13 12.77
C PHE A 133 -11.45 15.97 13.86
N ALA A 134 -10.86 16.08 15.06
CA ALA A 134 -11.27 17.04 16.06
C ALA A 134 -11.18 18.48 15.55
N HIS A 135 -10.26 18.77 14.62
CA HIS A 135 -10.13 20.07 13.95
C HIS A 135 -11.02 20.20 12.71
N ALA A 136 -11.10 19.17 11.86
CA ALA A 136 -11.92 19.20 10.64
C ALA A 136 -13.43 19.16 10.93
N ARG A 137 -13.83 18.52 12.02
CA ARG A 137 -15.23 18.32 12.45
C ARG A 137 -16.09 17.68 11.36
N PRO A 138 -16.06 16.34 11.23
CA PRO A 138 -16.90 15.64 10.29
C PRO A 138 -18.39 15.96 10.50
N LEU A 139 -19.10 16.23 9.41
CA LEU A 139 -20.54 16.43 9.42
C LEU A 139 -21.27 15.11 9.75
N PHE A 140 -22.48 15.19 10.24
CA PHE A 140 -23.30 14.02 10.57
C PHE A 140 -23.48 13.05 9.41
N GLN A 141 -23.54 13.56 8.17
CA GLN A 141 -23.69 12.76 6.95
C GLN A 141 -22.40 12.03 6.54
N ALA A 142 -21.24 12.41 7.10
CA ALA A 142 -19.97 11.76 6.78
C ALA A 142 -19.98 10.31 7.32
N GLN A 143 -19.96 9.33 6.44
CA GLN A 143 -19.93 7.91 6.79
C GLN A 143 -18.66 7.20 6.31
N ALA A 144 -17.90 7.84 5.43
CA ALA A 144 -16.70 7.26 4.82
C ALA A 144 -15.66 8.32 4.50
N LEU A 145 -14.44 7.84 4.22
CA LEU A 145 -13.30 8.66 3.83
C LEU A 145 -12.58 8.02 2.66
N GLU A 146 -12.18 8.85 1.70
CA GLU A 146 -11.19 8.51 0.70
C GLU A 146 -9.82 9.09 1.09
N PHE A 147 -8.81 8.26 1.09
CA PHE A 147 -7.40 8.62 1.28
C PHE A 147 -6.71 8.62 -0.08
N VAL A 148 -6.21 9.77 -0.50
CA VAL A 148 -5.60 9.93 -1.82
C VAL A 148 -4.09 10.07 -1.69
N SER A 149 -3.38 9.24 -2.45
CA SER A 149 -1.93 9.27 -2.56
C SER A 149 -1.46 10.34 -3.55
N ALA A 150 -0.28 10.90 -3.32
CA ALA A 150 0.45 11.64 -4.36
C ALA A 150 0.93 10.70 -5.49
N GLU A 151 1.01 9.39 -5.25
CA GLU A 151 1.23 8.37 -6.27
C GLU A 151 -0.09 8.08 -7.03
N ARG A 152 -0.33 8.77 -8.13
CA ARG A 152 -1.56 8.57 -8.92
C ARG A 152 -1.47 7.30 -9.77
N PRO A 153 -2.58 6.53 -9.91
CA PRO A 153 -3.96 6.81 -9.47
C PRO A 153 -4.33 6.21 -8.09
N TYR A 154 -3.39 5.99 -7.18
CA TYR A 154 -3.63 5.29 -5.92
C TYR A 154 -4.53 6.09 -4.97
N SER A 155 -5.67 5.53 -4.62
CA SER A 155 -6.51 5.93 -3.49
C SER A 155 -7.09 4.69 -2.81
N ASP A 156 -7.60 4.84 -1.62
CA ASP A 156 -8.31 3.81 -0.87
C ASP A 156 -9.29 4.44 0.12
N SER A 157 -10.31 3.69 0.53
CA SER A 157 -11.37 4.19 1.38
C SER A 157 -11.51 3.38 2.67
N LEU A 158 -12.00 4.06 3.71
CA LEU A 158 -12.47 3.47 4.96
C LEU A 158 -13.86 3.98 5.28
N THR A 159 -14.65 3.21 6.02
CA THR A 159 -15.78 3.78 6.74
C THR A 159 -15.26 4.72 7.85
N LEU A 160 -16.05 5.71 8.22
CA LEU A 160 -15.70 6.60 9.33
C LEU A 160 -15.45 5.80 10.63
N LYS A 161 -16.24 4.74 10.86
CA LYS A 161 -16.05 3.83 11.99
C LYS A 161 -14.67 3.16 12.00
N GLN A 162 -14.19 2.69 10.85
CA GLN A 162 -12.85 2.09 10.73
C GLN A 162 -11.76 3.14 10.94
N ALA A 163 -11.93 4.33 10.36
CA ALA A 163 -10.99 5.43 10.49
C ALA A 163 -10.84 5.96 11.92
N MET A 164 -11.89 5.83 12.74
CA MET A 164 -11.91 6.26 14.14
C MET A 164 -11.43 5.21 15.13
N LEU A 165 -10.92 4.07 14.67
CA LEU A 165 -10.25 3.12 15.56
C LEU A 165 -9.05 3.78 16.23
N HIS A 166 -8.82 3.40 17.50
CA HIS A 166 -7.84 4.06 18.39
C HIS A 166 -6.39 4.00 17.89
N ASP A 167 -6.06 3.04 17.04
CA ASP A 167 -4.72 2.75 16.51
C ASP A 167 -4.52 3.22 15.06
N VAL A 168 -5.54 3.82 14.45
CA VAL A 168 -5.42 4.45 13.12
C VAL A 168 -4.71 5.80 13.25
N MET A 169 -3.64 5.97 12.46
CA MET A 169 -2.82 7.18 12.54
C MET A 169 -2.25 7.61 11.19
N LEU A 170 -1.93 8.90 11.10
CA LEU A 170 -1.09 9.49 10.07
C LEU A 170 0.36 9.49 10.56
N ALA A 171 1.14 8.51 10.12
CA ALA A 171 2.53 8.36 10.52
C ALA A 171 3.45 9.24 9.66
N TYR A 172 4.40 9.90 10.30
CA TYR A 172 5.48 10.67 9.67
C TYR A 172 6.89 10.19 10.11
N GLU A 173 6.95 9.25 11.08
CA GLU A 173 8.18 8.59 11.51
C GLU A 173 7.98 7.07 11.56
N MET A 174 9.07 6.35 11.27
CA MET A 174 9.17 4.89 11.40
C MET A 174 10.52 4.56 12.05
N ASP A 175 10.51 3.71 13.07
CA ASP A 175 11.71 3.26 13.83
C ASP A 175 12.59 4.43 14.30
N GLY A 176 11.94 5.49 14.84
CA GLY A 176 12.59 6.68 15.42
C GLY A 176 13.19 7.64 14.39
N LYS A 177 12.91 7.48 13.10
CA LYS A 177 13.41 8.34 12.02
C LYS A 177 12.25 8.85 11.16
N PRO A 178 12.38 10.03 10.51
CA PRO A 178 11.43 10.46 9.50
C PRO A 178 11.23 9.37 8.45
N LEU A 179 10.00 9.26 7.94
CA LEU A 179 9.70 8.30 6.87
C LEU A 179 10.64 8.51 5.69
N ARG A 180 11.18 7.41 5.18
CA ARG A 180 11.90 7.43 3.91
C ARG A 180 10.92 7.45 2.74
N ARG A 181 11.38 7.88 1.58
CA ARG A 181 10.58 8.01 0.37
C ARG A 181 9.81 6.72 0.04
N GLU A 182 10.48 5.58 0.08
CA GLU A 182 9.90 4.27 -0.24
C GLU A 182 8.84 3.80 0.77
N HIS A 183 8.84 4.35 1.97
CA HIS A 183 7.85 4.06 3.02
C HIS A 183 6.68 5.05 3.04
N GLY A 184 6.67 6.04 2.12
CA GLY A 184 5.55 6.96 1.94
C GLY A 184 5.76 8.35 2.54
N ALA A 185 7.03 8.83 2.60
CA ALA A 185 7.33 10.19 3.05
C ALA A 185 6.53 11.25 2.26
N PRO A 186 6.05 12.31 2.91
CA PRO A 186 6.30 12.64 4.31
C PRO A 186 5.32 11.99 5.29
N VAL A 187 4.16 11.53 4.81
CA VAL A 187 3.07 11.01 5.64
C VAL A 187 2.42 9.82 4.97
N ARG A 188 2.10 8.83 5.78
CA ARG A 188 1.32 7.66 5.37
C ARG A 188 0.21 7.35 6.36
N LEU A 189 -0.83 6.70 5.87
CA LEU A 189 -1.83 6.07 6.73
C LEU A 189 -1.28 4.76 7.31
N VAL A 190 -1.57 4.50 8.59
CA VAL A 190 -1.26 3.25 9.30
C VAL A 190 -2.52 2.74 9.97
N ILE A 191 -2.91 1.51 9.59
CA ILE A 191 -4.06 0.77 10.12
C ILE A 191 -3.56 -0.64 10.45
N PRO A 192 -3.18 -0.94 11.70
CA PRO A 192 -2.54 -2.21 12.06
C PRO A 192 -3.38 -3.44 11.79
N GLU A 193 -4.69 -3.35 11.94
CA GLU A 193 -5.61 -4.49 11.80
C GLU A 193 -5.96 -4.83 10.35
N MET A 194 -5.54 -4.00 9.37
CA MET A 194 -5.84 -4.20 7.94
C MET A 194 -4.59 -4.48 7.12
N TYR A 195 -4.78 -5.22 6.03
CA TYR A 195 -3.70 -5.45 5.06
C TYR A 195 -3.12 -4.16 4.49
N GLY A 196 -1.84 -4.23 4.12
CA GLY A 196 -1.00 -3.10 3.75
C GLY A 196 -1.52 -2.22 2.61
N TYR A 197 -2.40 -2.74 1.73
CA TYR A 197 -2.98 -1.91 0.67
C TYR A 197 -3.94 -0.84 1.20
N LYS A 198 -4.57 -1.03 2.38
CA LYS A 198 -5.34 0.03 3.05
C LYS A 198 -4.46 1.12 3.66
N ASN A 199 -3.17 0.85 3.85
CA ASN A 199 -2.22 1.76 4.48
C ASN A 199 -1.59 2.71 3.44
N VAL A 200 -2.35 3.67 2.94
CA VAL A 200 -1.99 4.58 1.85
C VAL A 200 -0.68 5.34 2.14
N LYS A 201 0.30 5.20 1.24
CA LYS A 201 1.59 5.92 1.26
C LYS A 201 1.47 7.26 0.53
N TRP A 202 2.41 8.17 0.81
CA TRP A 202 2.49 9.51 0.17
C TRP A 202 1.15 10.24 0.22
N LEU A 203 0.50 10.17 1.38
CA LEU A 203 -0.82 10.76 1.59
C LEU A 203 -0.78 12.26 1.42
N ASN A 204 -1.69 12.83 0.62
CA ASN A 204 -1.82 14.27 0.42
C ASN A 204 -3.26 14.79 0.47
N ARG A 205 -4.28 13.91 0.52
CA ARG A 205 -5.68 14.32 0.69
C ARG A 205 -6.49 13.27 1.41
N ILE A 206 -7.44 13.74 2.20
CA ILE A 206 -8.51 12.93 2.82
C ILE A 206 -9.82 13.63 2.51
N THR A 207 -10.73 12.96 1.81
CA THR A 207 -12.05 13.50 1.47
C THR A 207 -13.12 12.72 2.22
N LEU A 208 -13.95 13.39 2.99
CA LEU A 208 -15.06 12.76 3.70
C LEU A 208 -16.31 12.75 2.81
N GLY A 209 -16.99 11.60 2.77
CA GLY A 209 -18.18 11.36 1.95
C GLY A 209 -19.25 10.54 2.68
N GLU A 210 -20.38 10.32 2.01
CA GLU A 210 -21.49 9.52 2.54
C GLU A 210 -21.22 8.02 2.44
N GLN A 211 -20.41 7.58 1.47
CA GLN A 211 -20.14 6.17 1.17
C GLN A 211 -18.66 5.94 0.90
N ALA A 212 -18.20 4.73 1.26
CA ALA A 212 -16.86 4.29 0.90
C ALA A 212 -16.87 3.80 -0.56
N GLU A 213 -16.00 4.37 -1.36
CA GLU A 213 -15.79 3.95 -2.75
C GLU A 213 -14.70 2.88 -2.84
N ASP A 214 -14.70 2.10 -3.95
CA ASP A 214 -13.62 1.16 -4.22
C ASP A 214 -12.35 1.94 -4.56
N GLY A 215 -11.26 1.66 -3.84
CA GLY A 215 -9.94 2.18 -4.13
C GLY A 215 -9.23 1.41 -5.25
N TYR A 216 -7.95 1.72 -5.46
CA TYR A 216 -7.16 1.17 -6.56
C TYR A 216 -7.17 -0.37 -6.60
N TRP A 217 -6.95 -1.03 -5.48
CA TRP A 217 -6.87 -2.50 -5.43
C TRP A 217 -8.25 -3.15 -5.39
N GLU A 218 -9.24 -2.52 -4.77
CA GLU A 218 -10.62 -3.02 -4.76
C GLU A 218 -11.24 -3.05 -6.16
N LEU A 219 -10.91 -2.06 -7.01
CA LEU A 219 -11.29 -2.06 -8.42
C LEU A 219 -10.64 -3.22 -9.20
N LEU A 220 -9.51 -3.75 -8.71
CA LEU A 220 -8.82 -4.92 -9.26
C LEU A 220 -9.22 -6.24 -8.58
N GLY A 221 -10.27 -6.23 -7.73
CA GLY A 221 -10.83 -7.43 -7.13
C GLY A 221 -10.37 -7.74 -5.70
N TYR A 222 -9.64 -6.83 -5.06
CA TYR A 222 -9.30 -6.97 -3.64
C TYR A 222 -10.50 -6.68 -2.73
N ASP A 223 -10.47 -7.22 -1.52
CA ASP A 223 -11.54 -7.05 -0.55
C ASP A 223 -11.53 -5.63 0.05
N ARG A 224 -12.70 -5.00 0.13
CA ARG A 224 -12.87 -3.70 0.79
C ARG A 224 -12.65 -3.81 2.30
N ASP A 225 -13.11 -4.90 2.91
CA ASP A 225 -12.95 -5.21 4.33
C ASP A 225 -11.66 -6.03 4.58
N ALA A 226 -10.55 -5.40 4.40
CA ALA A 226 -9.20 -5.96 4.38
C ALA A 226 -8.67 -6.41 5.76
N TRP A 227 -9.51 -6.88 6.68
CA TRP A 227 -9.11 -7.27 8.02
C TRP A 227 -8.17 -8.48 8.03
N VAL A 228 -7.03 -8.32 8.67
CA VAL A 228 -6.05 -9.40 8.83
C VAL A 228 -6.66 -10.59 9.55
N GLY A 229 -6.52 -11.79 8.96
CA GLY A 229 -7.03 -13.04 9.52
C GLY A 229 -8.55 -13.26 9.36
N ARG A 230 -9.30 -12.30 8.81
CA ARG A 230 -10.73 -12.44 8.48
C ARG A 230 -10.97 -12.40 6.99
N SER A 231 -10.23 -11.59 6.27
CA SER A 231 -10.23 -11.52 4.81
C SER A 231 -9.07 -12.34 4.22
N ASN A 232 -9.27 -12.93 3.06
CA ASN A 232 -8.19 -13.53 2.26
C ASN A 232 -7.55 -12.51 1.30
N GLY A 233 -7.98 -11.26 1.35
CA GLY A 233 -7.52 -10.16 0.50
C GLY A 233 -8.24 -10.02 -0.83
N TYR A 234 -9.19 -10.90 -1.15
CA TYR A 234 -9.96 -10.85 -2.39
C TYR A 234 -11.46 -10.78 -2.10
N LYS A 235 -12.22 -10.17 -3.02
CA LYS A 235 -13.68 -10.16 -2.97
C LYS A 235 -14.20 -11.61 -3.02
N SER A 236 -15.06 -11.97 -2.08
CA SER A 236 -15.77 -13.27 -2.02
C SER A 236 -16.93 -13.29 -3.00
#